data_838d39d4c1cd0ee06ac7ef9abef43523
#
_entry.id   838d39d4c1cd0ee06ac7ef9abef43523
#
_cell.length_a   1.000
_cell.length_b   1.000
_cell.length_c   1.000
_cell.angle_alpha   90.00
_cell.angle_beta   90.00
_cell.angle_gamma   90.00
#
_symmetry.space_group_name_H-M   'P 1'
#
loop_
_entity.id
_entity.type
_entity.pdbx_description
1 polymer ?
#
loop_
_entity_poly.entity_id
_entity_poly.type
_entity_poly.pdbx_seq_one_letter_code
_entity_poly.pdbx_strand_id
1 'polypeptide(L)'
;MFRKDVVAIALLLGATQVGAEPLTATKYGDFDRYVLALSWQTGFCQSMLDRNRNEPEECRLQQEERNKADFLTVHGLWPGLPKSIASRGVDERRWMRYGCATRPIPNMPEVRAGRKCQAAETGLSLEMANKLNSVMPGSGGNSCLERYEYAKHGVCFGFDPDSYFGTMVRLNGEVKQSAIGDFLAKHYGQTVSRSDFDAAVAKA
;
A
#
# COMPACT_ATOMS: atom_id res chain seq x y z
N MET A 1 67.75 -6.51 10.90
CA MET A 1 66.84 -6.92 9.81
C MET A 1 65.53 -7.36 10.46
N PHE A 2 64.61 -6.40 10.66
CA PHE A 2 63.34 -6.65 11.34
C PHE A 2 62.24 -6.78 10.29
N ARG A 3 61.63 -7.96 10.22
CA ARG A 3 60.40 -8.23 9.43
C ARG A 3 59.22 -7.64 10.18
N LYS A 4 58.48 -6.75 9.52
CA LYS A 4 57.18 -6.26 9.98
C LYS A 4 56.08 -7.16 9.38
N ASP A 5 55.52 -8.00 10.22
CA ASP A 5 54.33 -8.77 9.86
C ASP A 5 53.11 -7.86 9.96
N VAL A 6 52.49 -7.58 8.80
CA VAL A 6 51.25 -6.84 8.73
C VAL A 6 50.09 -7.87 8.87
N VAL A 7 49.44 -7.83 10.03
CA VAL A 7 48.20 -8.60 10.24
C VAL A 7 47.06 -7.79 9.63
N ALA A 8 46.51 -8.27 8.49
CA ALA A 8 45.30 -7.74 7.90
C ALA A 8 44.07 -8.35 8.61
N ILE A 9 43.39 -7.55 9.43
CA ILE A 9 42.09 -7.92 10.01
C ILE A 9 41.03 -7.65 8.96
N ALA A 10 40.51 -8.70 8.33
CA ALA A 10 39.31 -8.63 7.48
C ALA A 10 38.06 -8.53 8.37
N LEU A 11 37.51 -7.33 8.49
CA LEU A 11 36.19 -7.13 9.08
C LEU A 11 35.13 -7.63 8.08
N LEU A 12 34.61 -8.84 8.33
CA LEU A 12 33.39 -9.32 7.71
C LEU A 12 32.20 -8.55 8.27
N LEU A 13 31.80 -7.47 7.59
CA LEU A 13 30.53 -6.83 7.80
C LEU A 13 29.44 -7.78 7.26
N GLY A 14 28.93 -8.62 8.14
CA GLY A 14 27.71 -9.38 7.85
C GLY A 14 26.57 -8.40 7.65
N ALA A 15 26.17 -8.19 6.40
CA ALA A 15 24.90 -7.55 6.10
C ALA A 15 23.79 -8.47 6.61
N THR A 16 23.31 -8.21 7.82
CA THR A 16 22.04 -8.77 8.28
C THR A 16 20.96 -8.19 7.37
N GLN A 17 20.47 -9.00 6.43
CA GLN A 17 19.21 -8.71 5.78
C GLN A 17 18.17 -8.73 6.90
N VAL A 18 17.75 -7.56 7.35
CA VAL A 18 16.57 -7.40 8.18
C VAL A 18 15.40 -7.71 7.26
N GLY A 19 15.07 -8.99 7.13
CA GLY A 19 13.83 -9.42 6.52
C GLY A 19 12.71 -8.77 7.31
N ALA A 20 11.88 -7.97 6.66
CA ALA A 20 10.70 -7.40 7.31
C ALA A 20 9.86 -8.57 7.84
N GLU A 21 9.55 -8.53 9.15
CA GLU A 21 8.67 -9.50 9.79
C GLU A 21 7.37 -9.63 8.99
N PRO A 22 6.88 -10.86 8.77
CA PRO A 22 5.63 -11.06 8.06
C PRO A 22 4.48 -10.36 8.77
N LEU A 23 3.61 -9.68 8.00
CA LEU A 23 2.40 -9.07 8.55
C LEU A 23 1.48 -10.18 9.11
N THR A 24 1.37 -10.27 10.42
CA THR A 24 0.64 -11.35 11.12
C THR A 24 -0.64 -10.81 11.73
N ALA A 25 -1.77 -11.40 11.34
CA ALA A 25 -3.06 -11.09 11.95
C ALA A 25 -3.17 -11.76 13.32
N THR A 26 -3.57 -11.02 14.35
CA THR A 26 -3.88 -11.55 15.68
C THR A 26 -5.35 -12.00 15.83
N LYS A 27 -6.23 -11.54 14.91
CA LYS A 27 -7.64 -11.88 14.81
C LYS A 27 -8.02 -12.10 13.35
N TYR A 28 -8.98 -12.99 13.12
CA TYR A 28 -9.50 -13.25 11.76
C TYR A 28 -8.41 -13.55 10.72
N GLY A 29 -7.30 -14.17 11.11
CA GLY A 29 -6.17 -14.47 10.24
C GLY A 29 -6.39 -15.68 9.30
N ASP A 30 -7.59 -16.24 9.25
CA ASP A 30 -7.96 -17.41 8.46
C ASP A 30 -8.37 -17.10 7.01
N PHE A 31 -7.83 -16.03 6.45
CA PHE A 31 -7.90 -15.70 5.03
C PHE A 31 -6.65 -16.23 4.28
N ASP A 32 -6.74 -16.36 2.97
CA ASP A 32 -5.74 -17.05 2.14
C ASP A 32 -4.92 -16.12 1.23
N ARG A 33 -5.27 -14.82 1.14
CA ARG A 33 -4.55 -13.88 0.28
C ARG A 33 -4.66 -12.43 0.79
N TYR A 34 -3.69 -11.63 0.34
CA TYR A 34 -3.77 -10.17 0.34
C TYR A 34 -3.94 -9.65 -1.10
N VAL A 35 -4.63 -8.54 -1.23
CA VAL A 35 -4.69 -7.77 -2.47
C VAL A 35 -3.98 -6.44 -2.22
N LEU A 36 -2.81 -6.25 -2.83
CA LEU A 36 -2.16 -4.93 -2.89
C LEU A 36 -2.82 -4.13 -4.02
N ALA A 37 -3.50 -3.06 -3.67
CA ALA A 37 -4.10 -2.15 -4.62
C ALA A 37 -3.15 -0.98 -4.89
N LEU A 38 -2.76 -0.82 -6.15
CA LEU A 38 -1.89 0.25 -6.62
C LEU A 38 -2.61 1.09 -7.66
N SER A 39 -2.26 2.36 -7.75
CA SER A 39 -2.74 3.29 -8.76
C SER A 39 -1.57 3.77 -9.61
N TRP A 40 -1.72 3.73 -10.93
CA TRP A 40 -0.85 4.50 -11.81
C TRP A 40 -1.28 5.95 -11.71
N GLN A 41 -0.47 6.77 -11.04
CA GLN A 41 -0.89 8.09 -10.54
C GLN A 41 -1.41 9.01 -11.65
N THR A 42 -0.70 9.07 -12.80
CA THR A 42 -1.16 9.87 -13.94
C THR A 42 -2.50 9.40 -14.49
N GLY A 43 -2.68 8.08 -14.63
CA GLY A 43 -3.94 7.50 -15.11
C GLY A 43 -5.09 7.73 -14.10
N PHE A 44 -4.81 7.66 -12.81
CA PHE A 44 -5.78 8.00 -11.78
C PHE A 44 -6.24 9.45 -11.90
N CYS A 45 -5.31 10.40 -11.95
CA CYS A 45 -5.63 11.82 -12.05
C CYS A 45 -6.39 12.14 -13.35
N GLN A 46 -5.97 11.57 -14.48
CA GLN A 46 -6.69 11.72 -15.75
C GLN A 46 -8.13 11.18 -15.66
N SER A 47 -8.31 10.02 -15.03
CA SER A 47 -9.65 9.43 -14.86
C SER A 47 -10.60 10.28 -14.01
N MET A 48 -10.07 11.09 -13.09
CA MET A 48 -10.89 12.03 -12.30
C MET A 48 -11.35 13.20 -13.15
N LEU A 49 -10.48 13.75 -13.99
CA LEU A 49 -10.83 14.82 -14.95
C LEU A 49 -11.88 14.34 -15.97
N ASP A 50 -11.68 13.16 -16.56
CA ASP A 50 -12.59 12.57 -17.56
C ASP A 50 -14.01 12.34 -17.02
N ARG A 51 -14.12 12.12 -15.70
CA ARG A 51 -15.41 11.92 -15.04
C ARG A 51 -16.04 13.20 -14.46
N ASN A 52 -15.48 14.36 -14.76
CA ASN A 52 -15.88 15.66 -14.18
C ASN A 52 -15.94 15.59 -12.64
N ARG A 53 -15.03 14.86 -12.01
CA ARG A 53 -14.91 14.78 -10.56
C ARG A 53 -14.05 15.93 -10.05
N ASN A 54 -14.30 16.37 -8.81
CA ASN A 54 -13.38 17.28 -8.14
C ASN A 54 -11.99 16.66 -8.11
N GLU A 55 -11.01 17.40 -8.59
CA GLU A 55 -9.63 16.97 -8.61
C GLU A 55 -9.14 16.75 -7.16
N PRO A 56 -8.69 15.55 -6.82
CA PRO A 56 -8.13 15.25 -5.51
C PRO A 56 -6.88 16.08 -5.25
N GLU A 57 -6.59 16.35 -3.97
CA GLU A 57 -5.42 17.14 -3.58
C GLU A 57 -4.11 16.54 -4.10
N GLU A 58 -3.99 15.22 -4.03
CA GLU A 58 -2.86 14.46 -4.57
C GLU A 58 -2.63 14.64 -6.07
N CYS A 59 -3.66 15.04 -6.82
CA CYS A 59 -3.54 15.35 -8.25
C CYS A 59 -3.13 16.81 -8.49
N ARG A 60 -3.46 17.73 -7.58
CA ARG A 60 -3.09 19.16 -7.66
C ARG A 60 -1.63 19.40 -7.29
N LEU A 61 -1.09 18.58 -6.39
CA LEU A 61 0.28 18.68 -5.91
C LEU A 61 1.32 18.17 -6.93
N GLN A 62 0.90 17.91 -8.16
CA GLN A 62 1.75 17.35 -9.19
C GLN A 62 2.83 18.33 -9.63
N GLN A 63 3.99 18.20 -9.02
CA GLN A 63 5.22 18.62 -9.64
C GLN A 63 5.72 17.48 -10.54
N GLU A 64 5.98 17.76 -11.79
CA GLU A 64 6.30 16.77 -12.83
C GLU A 64 7.43 15.82 -12.43
N GLU A 65 8.47 16.31 -11.74
CA GLU A 65 9.58 15.52 -11.25
C GLU A 65 9.20 14.54 -10.14
N ARG A 66 8.33 14.95 -9.22
CA ARG A 66 7.85 14.10 -8.12
C ARG A 66 7.02 12.95 -8.66
N ASN A 67 6.21 13.20 -9.66
CA ASN A 67 5.35 12.19 -10.26
C ASN A 67 6.09 11.13 -11.07
N LYS A 68 7.25 11.48 -11.66
CA LYS A 68 8.11 10.50 -12.32
C LYS A 68 8.72 9.51 -11.32
N ALA A 69 9.10 9.97 -10.13
CA ALA A 69 9.61 9.09 -9.07
C ALA A 69 8.49 8.25 -8.44
N ASP A 70 7.29 8.84 -8.28
CA ASP A 70 6.15 8.23 -7.61
C ASP A 70 5.01 7.87 -8.57
N PHE A 71 5.36 7.32 -9.73
CA PHE A 71 4.41 6.97 -10.79
C PHE A 71 3.40 5.89 -10.39
N LEU A 72 3.75 5.05 -9.41
CA LEU A 72 2.92 3.96 -8.90
C LEU A 72 2.69 4.17 -7.41
N THR A 73 1.46 4.52 -7.05
CA THR A 73 1.08 4.87 -5.68
C THR A 73 0.26 3.77 -5.02
N VAL A 74 0.37 3.67 -3.72
CA VAL A 74 -0.41 2.72 -2.92
C VAL A 74 -1.81 3.26 -2.69
N HIS A 75 -2.83 2.42 -2.92
CA HIS A 75 -4.19 2.67 -2.49
C HIS A 75 -4.49 1.93 -1.18
N GLY A 76 -4.13 0.65 -1.08
CA GLY A 76 -4.35 -0.13 0.14
C GLY A 76 -3.83 -1.57 0.03
N LEU A 77 -3.84 -2.27 1.17
CA LEU A 77 -3.55 -3.70 1.29
C LEU A 77 -4.76 -4.38 1.94
N TRP A 78 -5.44 -5.23 1.19
CA TRP A 78 -6.73 -5.77 1.57
C TRP A 78 -6.64 -7.28 1.86
N PRO A 79 -6.78 -7.70 3.12
CA PRO A 79 -6.93 -9.12 3.45
C PRO A 79 -8.19 -9.70 2.79
N GLY A 80 -8.09 -10.92 2.28
CA GLY A 80 -9.22 -11.67 1.78
C GLY A 80 -10.32 -11.87 2.84
N LEU A 81 -11.47 -12.36 2.42
CA LEU A 81 -12.57 -12.66 3.34
C LEU A 81 -12.15 -13.80 4.29
N PRO A 82 -12.10 -13.57 5.62
CA PRO A 82 -11.81 -14.61 6.58
C PRO A 82 -12.86 -15.73 6.55
N LYS A 83 -12.43 -16.98 6.59
CA LYS A 83 -13.34 -18.15 6.55
C LYS A 83 -14.31 -18.15 7.72
N SER A 84 -13.85 -17.73 8.90
CA SER A 84 -14.69 -17.56 10.09
C SER A 84 -15.78 -16.48 9.93
N ILE A 85 -15.57 -15.50 9.08
CA ILE A 85 -16.57 -14.46 8.75
C ILE A 85 -17.49 -14.93 7.63
N ALA A 86 -16.94 -15.59 6.61
CA ALA A 86 -17.71 -16.19 5.53
C ALA A 86 -18.74 -17.20 6.04
N SER A 87 -18.37 -18.06 7.00
CA SER A 87 -19.27 -19.04 7.63
C SER A 87 -20.48 -18.42 8.35
N ARG A 88 -20.44 -17.11 8.61
CA ARG A 88 -21.53 -16.34 9.21
C ARG A 88 -22.39 -15.60 8.18
N GLY A 89 -22.31 -16.00 6.91
CA GLY A 89 -23.16 -15.48 5.84
C GLY A 89 -22.66 -14.16 5.21
N VAL A 90 -21.39 -13.85 5.33
CA VAL A 90 -20.75 -12.73 4.63
C VAL A 90 -20.16 -13.24 3.32
N ASP A 91 -20.55 -12.63 2.20
CA ASP A 91 -19.98 -12.87 0.88
C ASP A 91 -18.85 -11.89 0.54
N GLU A 92 -18.09 -12.19 -0.52
CA GLU A 92 -16.97 -11.35 -1.00
C GLU A 92 -17.41 -9.91 -1.33
N ARG A 93 -18.60 -9.72 -1.93
CA ARG A 93 -19.11 -8.38 -2.29
C ARG A 93 -19.32 -7.53 -1.05
N ARG A 94 -19.93 -8.12 -0.02
CA ARG A 94 -20.17 -7.44 1.25
C ARG A 94 -18.85 -7.16 1.97
N TRP A 95 -17.93 -8.13 1.96
CA TRP A 95 -16.61 -7.96 2.53
C TRP A 95 -15.83 -6.82 1.87
N MET A 96 -15.74 -6.80 0.54
CA MET A 96 -15.09 -5.73 -0.21
C MET A 96 -15.72 -4.35 0.04
N ARG A 97 -17.03 -4.32 0.25
CA ARG A 97 -17.73 -3.06 0.51
C ARG A 97 -17.47 -2.51 1.90
N TYR A 98 -17.51 -3.33 2.94
CA TYR A 98 -17.53 -2.89 4.33
C TYR A 98 -16.25 -3.24 5.10
N GLY A 99 -15.50 -4.25 4.70
CA GLY A 99 -14.31 -4.73 5.42
C GLY A 99 -14.60 -5.02 6.88
N CYS A 100 -13.81 -4.47 7.77
CA CYS A 100 -13.94 -4.63 9.22
C CYS A 100 -15.30 -4.17 9.78
N ALA A 101 -15.97 -3.20 9.13
CA ALA A 101 -17.32 -2.75 9.53
C ALA A 101 -18.43 -3.76 9.17
N THR A 102 -18.08 -4.90 8.58
CA THR A 102 -19.04 -5.96 8.26
C THR A 102 -19.55 -6.62 9.54
N ARG A 103 -20.89 -6.68 9.73
CA ARG A 103 -21.45 -7.62 10.70
C ARG A 103 -21.16 -9.05 10.21
N PRO A 104 -20.69 -9.97 11.04
CA PRO A 104 -20.82 -10.00 12.50
C PRO A 104 -19.59 -9.52 13.31
N ILE A 105 -18.64 -8.77 12.74
CA ILE A 105 -17.53 -8.21 13.52
C ILE A 105 -18.10 -7.14 14.46
N PRO A 106 -17.94 -7.28 15.78
CA PRO A 106 -18.54 -6.35 16.73
C PRO A 106 -17.74 -5.04 16.81
N ASN A 107 -18.45 -3.96 17.14
CA ASN A 107 -17.89 -2.67 17.57
C ASN A 107 -16.96 -1.97 16.55
N MET A 108 -17.07 -2.30 15.26
CA MET A 108 -16.31 -1.61 14.22
C MET A 108 -17.14 -0.48 13.63
N PRO A 109 -16.66 0.78 13.66
CA PRO A 109 -17.34 1.91 13.07
C PRO A 109 -17.33 1.78 11.54
N GLU A 110 -18.47 2.06 10.90
CA GLU A 110 -18.53 2.21 9.46
C GLU A 110 -17.83 3.50 9.03
N VAL A 111 -16.84 3.40 8.15
CA VAL A 111 -16.14 4.54 7.57
C VAL A 111 -16.58 4.73 6.13
N ARG A 112 -16.97 5.96 5.77
CA ARG A 112 -17.44 6.30 4.41
C ARG A 112 -16.33 6.95 3.61
N ALA A 113 -16.20 6.56 2.34
CA ALA A 113 -15.19 7.09 1.43
C ALA A 113 -15.20 8.64 1.31
N GLY A 114 -16.37 9.28 1.41
CA GLY A 114 -16.49 10.74 1.41
C GLY A 114 -16.21 11.42 2.78
N ARG A 115 -15.90 10.65 3.82
CA ARG A 115 -15.65 11.13 5.18
C ARG A 115 -14.49 10.40 5.85
N LYS A 116 -13.42 10.18 5.10
CA LYS A 116 -12.26 9.40 5.55
C LYS A 116 -11.62 9.94 6.82
N CYS A 117 -11.52 11.26 6.94
CA CYS A 117 -10.96 11.94 8.13
C CYS A 117 -11.82 11.82 9.39
N GLN A 118 -13.03 11.26 9.31
CA GLN A 118 -13.83 10.93 10.50
C GLN A 118 -13.40 9.57 11.11
N ALA A 119 -12.61 8.77 10.40
CA ALA A 119 -12.00 7.59 11.00
C ALA A 119 -10.98 8.01 12.06
N ALA A 120 -10.79 7.14 13.07
CA ALA A 120 -9.77 7.35 14.09
C ALA A 120 -8.38 7.47 13.46
N GLU A 121 -7.51 8.21 14.12
CA GLU A 121 -6.09 8.24 13.76
C GLU A 121 -5.48 6.85 13.87
N THR A 122 -4.55 6.54 12.97
CA THR A 122 -3.94 5.22 12.89
C THR A 122 -2.92 4.96 13.98
N GLY A 123 -2.35 6.02 14.56
CA GLY A 123 -1.27 5.91 15.54
C GLY A 123 0.09 5.58 14.93
N LEU A 124 0.28 5.87 13.62
CA LEU A 124 1.57 5.71 12.97
C LEU A 124 2.68 6.49 13.66
N SER A 125 3.88 5.89 13.71
CA SER A 125 5.08 6.64 14.04
C SER A 125 5.34 7.73 13.00
N LEU A 126 6.01 8.82 13.40
CA LEU A 126 6.34 9.92 12.48
C LEU A 126 7.20 9.42 11.32
N GLU A 127 8.11 8.48 11.58
CA GLU A 127 8.96 7.88 10.56
C GLU A 127 8.11 7.13 9.51
N MET A 128 7.18 6.30 9.97
CA MET A 128 6.31 5.54 9.06
C MET A 128 5.32 6.45 8.32
N ALA A 129 4.78 7.47 8.97
CA ALA A 129 3.91 8.45 8.32
C ALA A 129 4.65 9.16 7.16
N ASN A 130 5.92 9.56 7.35
CA ASN A 130 6.73 10.16 6.30
C ASN A 130 7.01 9.18 5.14
N LYS A 131 7.34 7.92 5.44
CA LYS A 131 7.54 6.88 4.41
C LYS A 131 6.25 6.62 3.64
N LEU A 132 5.12 6.53 4.33
CA LEU A 132 3.82 6.31 3.72
C LEU A 132 3.42 7.47 2.80
N ASN A 133 3.59 8.71 3.24
CA ASN A 133 3.26 9.90 2.44
C ASN A 133 4.01 9.94 1.11
N SER A 134 5.21 9.35 1.02
CA SER A 134 5.96 9.30 -0.24
C SER A 134 5.37 8.35 -1.27
N VAL A 135 4.62 7.33 -0.85
CA VAL A 135 4.04 6.31 -1.74
C VAL A 135 2.51 6.30 -1.75
N MET A 136 1.86 6.96 -0.79
CA MET A 136 0.41 7.11 -0.68
C MET A 136 0.06 8.60 -0.56
N PRO A 137 0.02 9.36 -1.67
CA PRO A 137 -0.20 10.82 -1.63
C PRO A 137 -1.53 11.23 -0.99
N GLY A 138 -2.53 10.35 -0.97
CA GLY A 138 -3.80 10.56 -0.26
C GLY A 138 -3.72 10.35 1.25
N SER A 139 -2.56 10.01 1.83
CA SER A 139 -2.40 9.89 3.28
C SER A 139 -2.20 11.25 3.92
N GLY A 140 -2.72 11.40 5.13
CA GLY A 140 -2.67 12.67 5.87
C GLY A 140 -3.53 13.78 5.26
N GLY A 141 -3.30 15.01 5.73
CA GLY A 141 -3.97 16.22 5.23
C GLY A 141 -5.49 16.12 5.21
N ASN A 142 -6.10 16.60 4.12
CA ASN A 142 -7.55 16.58 3.93
C ASN A 142 -8.09 15.26 3.35
N SER A 143 -7.22 14.36 2.88
CA SER A 143 -7.63 13.12 2.22
C SER A 143 -7.77 11.94 3.20
N CYS A 144 -6.88 11.82 4.20
CA CYS A 144 -6.90 10.79 5.26
C CYS A 144 -7.15 9.36 4.73
N LEU A 145 -6.55 9.01 3.59
CA LEU A 145 -6.73 7.71 2.96
C LEU A 145 -6.23 6.59 3.89
N GLU A 146 -5.13 6.81 4.60
CA GLU A 146 -4.55 5.86 5.55
C GLU A 146 -5.52 5.50 6.68
N ARG A 147 -6.28 6.47 7.19
CA ARG A 147 -7.27 6.21 8.25
C ARG A 147 -8.40 5.34 7.74
N TYR A 148 -8.87 5.64 6.53
CA TYR A 148 -9.94 4.86 5.89
C TYR A 148 -9.50 3.42 5.60
N GLU A 149 -8.33 3.23 5.01
CA GLU A 149 -7.80 1.92 4.66
C GLU A 149 -7.52 1.07 5.91
N TYR A 150 -6.93 1.68 6.94
CA TYR A 150 -6.67 0.96 8.20
C TYR A 150 -7.95 0.60 8.94
N ALA A 151 -8.90 1.53 9.07
CA ALA A 151 -10.19 1.26 9.71
C ALA A 151 -10.98 0.15 8.99
N LYS A 152 -10.83 0.04 7.67
CA LYS A 152 -11.55 -0.92 6.84
C LYS A 152 -10.84 -2.26 6.70
N HIS A 153 -9.50 -2.29 6.71
CA HIS A 153 -8.72 -3.45 6.30
C HIS A 153 -7.62 -3.87 7.29
N GLY A 154 -7.33 -3.07 8.32
CA GLY A 154 -6.26 -3.33 9.29
C GLY A 154 -6.76 -3.60 10.70
N VAL A 155 -7.63 -2.73 11.21
CA VAL A 155 -7.96 -2.65 12.64
C VAL A 155 -8.58 -3.92 13.23
N CYS A 156 -9.47 -4.59 12.50
CA CYS A 156 -10.13 -5.79 13.01
C CYS A 156 -9.23 -7.03 13.01
N PHE A 157 -8.15 -7.02 12.23
CA PHE A 157 -7.15 -8.07 12.22
C PHE A 157 -6.13 -7.93 13.36
N GLY A 158 -6.12 -6.77 14.04
CA GLY A 158 -5.15 -6.45 15.07
C GLY A 158 -3.74 -6.22 14.53
N PHE A 159 -3.62 -5.79 13.28
CA PHE A 159 -2.33 -5.38 12.72
C PHE A 159 -1.79 -4.17 13.46
N ASP A 160 -0.52 -4.18 13.77
CA ASP A 160 0.20 -2.98 14.15
C ASP A 160 0.23 -1.99 12.98
N PRO A 161 -0.10 -0.71 13.16
CA PRO A 161 -0.16 0.26 12.07
C PRO A 161 1.15 0.41 11.30
N ASP A 162 2.29 0.49 11.99
CA ASP A 162 3.61 0.64 11.35
C ASP A 162 3.95 -0.60 10.51
N SER A 163 3.65 -1.80 11.01
CA SER A 163 3.85 -3.06 10.29
C SER A 163 2.92 -3.17 9.07
N TYR A 164 1.66 -2.76 9.20
CA TYR A 164 0.67 -2.80 8.13
C TYR A 164 1.06 -1.88 6.96
N PHE A 165 1.34 -0.62 7.25
CA PHE A 165 1.73 0.34 6.23
C PHE A 165 3.18 0.12 5.74
N GLY A 166 4.08 -0.32 6.61
CA GLY A 166 5.44 -0.71 6.23
C GLY A 166 5.46 -1.84 5.20
N THR A 167 4.54 -2.80 5.33
CA THR A 167 4.35 -3.85 4.32
C THR A 167 3.91 -3.26 2.98
N MET A 168 3.01 -2.29 2.95
CA MET A 168 2.60 -1.62 1.70
C MET A 168 3.75 -0.86 1.04
N VAL A 169 4.53 -0.11 1.84
CA VAL A 169 5.71 0.63 1.34
C VAL A 169 6.71 -0.33 0.70
N ARG A 170 7.01 -1.45 1.37
CA ARG A 170 7.93 -2.48 0.87
C ARG A 170 7.42 -3.10 -0.43
N LEU A 171 6.17 -3.58 -0.44
CA LEU A 171 5.57 -4.22 -1.63
C LEU A 171 5.47 -3.25 -2.82
N ASN A 172 5.16 -1.97 -2.58
CA ASN A 172 5.18 -0.96 -3.64
C ASN A 172 6.59 -0.83 -4.25
N GLY A 173 7.64 -0.84 -3.42
CA GLY A 173 9.02 -0.83 -3.88
C GLY A 173 9.38 -2.05 -4.72
N GLU A 174 8.94 -3.25 -4.31
CA GLU A 174 9.14 -4.49 -5.07
C GLU A 174 8.45 -4.45 -6.44
N VAL A 175 7.20 -3.97 -6.50
CA VAL A 175 6.48 -3.83 -7.77
C VAL A 175 7.12 -2.78 -8.67
N LYS A 176 7.59 -1.65 -8.11
CA LYS A 176 8.33 -0.64 -8.89
C LYS A 176 9.60 -1.19 -9.54
N GLN A 177 10.26 -2.17 -8.92
CA GLN A 177 11.47 -2.81 -9.42
C GLN A 177 11.22 -4.03 -10.31
N SER A 178 9.98 -4.38 -10.57
CA SER A 178 9.58 -5.50 -11.44
C SER A 178 9.42 -5.07 -12.90
N ALA A 179 9.25 -6.04 -13.81
CA ALA A 179 9.00 -5.78 -15.22
C ALA A 179 7.75 -4.91 -15.48
N ILE A 180 6.72 -5.02 -14.64
CA ILE A 180 5.54 -4.15 -14.73
C ILE A 180 5.86 -2.73 -14.26
N GLY A 181 6.71 -2.57 -13.25
CA GLY A 181 7.19 -1.27 -12.78
C GLY A 181 7.97 -0.55 -13.89
N ASP A 182 8.93 -1.23 -14.51
CA ASP A 182 9.71 -0.72 -15.63
C ASP A 182 8.82 -0.30 -16.82
N PHE A 183 7.81 -1.12 -17.12
CA PHE A 183 6.85 -0.82 -18.19
C PHE A 183 6.07 0.47 -17.89
N LEU A 184 5.53 0.61 -16.67
CA LEU A 184 4.75 1.77 -16.26
C LEU A 184 5.60 3.05 -16.20
N ALA A 185 6.83 2.95 -15.70
CA ALA A 185 7.76 4.07 -15.67
C ALA A 185 8.11 4.57 -17.08
N LYS A 186 8.40 3.64 -18.01
CA LYS A 186 8.72 3.94 -19.41
C LYS A 186 7.58 4.64 -20.14
N HIS A 187 6.34 4.30 -19.81
CA HIS A 187 5.14 4.84 -20.46
C HIS A 187 4.47 5.95 -19.63
N TYR A 188 5.21 6.57 -18.71
CA TYR A 188 4.70 7.67 -17.90
C TYR A 188 4.09 8.77 -18.78
N GLY A 189 2.85 9.19 -18.46
CA GLY A 189 2.11 10.21 -19.23
C GLY A 189 1.62 9.77 -20.62
N GLN A 190 1.73 8.49 -20.96
CA GLN A 190 1.29 7.95 -22.26
C GLN A 190 0.05 7.07 -22.08
N THR A 191 -0.74 6.94 -23.14
CA THR A 191 -1.79 5.92 -23.23
C THR A 191 -1.17 4.60 -23.65
N VAL A 192 -1.43 3.54 -22.90
CA VAL A 192 -0.97 2.17 -23.23
C VAL A 192 -2.15 1.29 -23.62
N SER A 193 -1.91 0.33 -24.51
CA SER A 193 -2.92 -0.66 -24.87
C SER A 193 -3.09 -1.69 -23.74
N ARG A 194 -4.26 -2.29 -23.62
CA ARG A 194 -4.52 -3.37 -22.67
C ARG A 194 -3.61 -4.58 -22.95
N SER A 195 -3.39 -4.91 -24.20
CA SER A 195 -2.52 -6.03 -24.61
C SER A 195 -1.07 -5.84 -24.18
N ASP A 196 -0.52 -4.61 -24.32
CA ASP A 196 0.87 -4.31 -23.92
C ASP A 196 1.02 -4.37 -22.39
N PHE A 197 0.01 -3.87 -21.67
CA PHE A 197 -0.03 -3.96 -20.23
C PHE A 197 -0.07 -5.44 -19.76
N ASP A 198 -0.98 -6.25 -20.32
CA ASP A 198 -1.12 -7.67 -19.98
C ASP A 198 0.17 -8.46 -20.29
N ALA A 199 0.87 -8.11 -21.40
CA ALA A 199 2.17 -8.69 -21.72
C ALA A 199 3.28 -8.30 -20.74
N ALA A 200 3.24 -7.10 -20.17
CA ALA A 200 4.17 -6.69 -19.11
C ALA A 200 3.89 -7.41 -17.79
N VAL A 201 2.61 -7.56 -17.43
CA VAL A 201 2.19 -8.33 -16.24
C VAL A 201 2.64 -9.80 -16.33
N ALA A 202 2.55 -10.43 -17.51
CA ALA A 202 2.95 -11.82 -17.70
C ALA A 202 4.47 -12.06 -17.54
N LYS A 203 5.28 -11.01 -17.52
CA LYS A 203 6.75 -11.06 -17.36
C LYS A 203 7.18 -10.73 -15.91
N ALA A 204 6.28 -10.22 -15.09
CA ALA A 204 6.54 -9.82 -13.71
C ALA A 204 6.39 -11.01 -12.75
#